data_54a610b1d09a54b6ecb4c6b9d6426a1b
#
_entry.id   54a610b1d09a54b6ecb4c6b9d6426a1b
#
_cell.length_a   1.000
_cell.length_b   1.000
_cell.length_c   1.000
_cell.angle_alpha   90.00
_cell.angle_beta   90.00
_cell.angle_gamma   90.00
#
_symmetry.space_group_name_H-M   'P 1'
#
loop_
_entity.id
_entity.type
_entity.pdbx_description
1 polymer ?
#
loop_
_entity_poly.entity_id
_entity_poly.type
_entity_poly.pdbx_seq_one_letter_code
_entity_poly.pdbx_strand_id
1 'polypeptide(L)'
;MHIKGLLKSKGENSQTFFNFLSTVITSGIVFITMPIFTRLLGADQYGHYAIYHSWLTILICFMGLNINSALGTGFYKYKDRYYEFKSSLLLEGTAASIGISLLLILLYPIIKPAFGYSLALFAILLTHAFATFITNMASSGWIYEKRAARNMFTSAILLVSTSVLSIVLLVTWNSDKPLFYGRVIGLAVPHIIIAAILWFILFREKPSGFNKEYWLYGLTFGMPMVFHTLSHQVLGQSDRLMMKWFAVAGSEIGIYSFFYSYVAILSTILNALNTSWVPFLYDDLAKENYDVLNRKVKNYVQIFTTMCLGFLLLSREVMKFFANSEYWTGAPIVPILVLVVYCTFFYQFAVNYEFFNEKPKYVAIGTAGAAICNIALNAIMIPKWGMYGAAIATLISYALLAVLHTTIVKMWKLKKYPLSYKPILIGLILVIIGCVAYVFMAEMILIRWVMAILLGIYLVMDVYKRKTIF
;
A
#
# COMPACT_ATOMS: atom_id res chain seq x y z
N MET A 1 18.90 29.64 6.86
CA MET A 1 18.41 28.74 7.93
C MET A 1 19.16 27.40 7.77
N HIS A 2 20.09 27.05 8.72
CA HIS A 2 21.01 25.94 8.51
C HIS A 2 20.28 24.60 8.62
N ILE A 3 20.45 23.72 7.63
CA ILE A 3 19.89 22.34 7.56
C ILE A 3 20.10 21.56 8.87
N LYS A 4 21.25 21.75 9.56
CA LYS A 4 21.53 21.16 10.87
C LYS A 4 20.54 21.59 11.98
N GLY A 5 19.97 22.78 11.92
CA GLY A 5 18.94 23.25 12.86
C GLY A 5 17.59 22.61 12.61
N LEU A 6 17.19 22.43 11.35
CA LEU A 6 15.96 21.75 10.95
C LEU A 6 15.97 20.28 11.36
N LEU A 7 17.10 19.59 11.22
CA LEU A 7 17.29 18.17 11.61
C LEU A 7 17.12 17.93 13.12
N LYS A 8 17.37 18.92 13.96
CA LYS A 8 17.19 18.86 15.42
C LYS A 8 15.84 19.38 15.90
N SER A 9 15.08 20.06 15.04
CA SER A 9 13.79 20.63 15.40
C SER A 9 12.75 19.53 15.63
N LYS A 10 12.18 19.50 16.85
CA LYS A 10 11.04 18.65 17.22
C LYS A 10 9.69 19.38 17.08
N GLY A 11 9.68 20.57 16.50
CA GLY A 11 8.47 21.37 16.28
C GLY A 11 7.51 20.67 15.30
N GLU A 12 6.21 20.84 15.50
CA GLU A 12 5.15 20.18 14.70
C GLU A 12 5.29 20.47 13.20
N ASN A 13 5.54 21.72 12.82
CA ASN A 13 5.74 22.10 11.42
C ASN A 13 6.94 21.41 10.77
N SER A 14 8.03 21.19 11.53
CA SER A 14 9.21 20.50 11.04
C SER A 14 8.92 19.00 10.85
N GLN A 15 8.21 18.35 11.77
CA GLN A 15 7.83 16.95 11.68
C GLN A 15 6.88 16.73 10.48
N THR A 16 5.87 17.59 10.33
CA THR A 16 4.93 17.54 9.21
C THR A 16 5.64 17.71 7.87
N PHE A 17 6.57 18.67 7.77
CA PHE A 17 7.37 18.90 6.56
C PHE A 17 8.21 17.67 6.20
N PHE A 18 8.93 17.06 7.15
CA PHE A 18 9.74 15.88 6.85
C PHE A 18 8.90 14.65 6.52
N ASN A 19 7.74 14.46 7.13
CA ASN A 19 6.81 13.38 6.78
C ASN A 19 6.26 13.57 5.37
N PHE A 20 5.84 14.78 5.01
CA PHE A 20 5.40 15.12 3.67
C PHE A 20 6.52 14.88 2.64
N LEU A 21 7.71 15.42 2.89
CA LEU A 21 8.86 15.25 2.01
C LEU A 21 9.26 13.79 1.86
N SER A 22 9.18 12.99 2.93
CA SER A 22 9.40 11.54 2.89
C SER A 22 8.45 10.86 1.91
N THR A 23 7.15 11.18 1.99
CA THR A 23 6.13 10.61 1.10
C THR A 23 6.38 11.00 -0.36
N VAL A 24 6.70 12.28 -0.61
CA VAL A 24 7.02 12.77 -1.97
C VAL A 24 8.25 12.08 -2.54
N ILE A 25 9.34 11.98 -1.77
CA ILE A 25 10.59 11.34 -2.21
C ILE A 25 10.35 9.85 -2.48
N THR A 26 9.71 9.13 -1.56
CA THR A 26 9.51 7.68 -1.70
C THR A 26 8.58 7.37 -2.87
N SER A 27 7.46 8.07 -3.01
CA SER A 27 6.55 7.87 -4.14
C SER A 27 7.18 8.31 -5.46
N GLY A 28 7.92 9.42 -5.46
CA GLY A 28 8.60 9.95 -6.65
C GLY A 28 9.66 9.01 -7.18
N ILE A 29 10.50 8.44 -6.31
CA ILE A 29 11.55 7.48 -6.74
C ILE A 29 10.92 6.22 -7.31
N VAL A 30 9.88 5.66 -6.69
CA VAL A 30 9.15 4.50 -7.22
C VAL A 30 8.60 4.80 -8.61
N PHE A 31 8.00 5.97 -8.80
CA PHE A 31 7.44 6.40 -10.07
C PHE A 31 8.51 6.57 -11.17
N ILE A 32 9.63 7.22 -10.84
CA ILE A 32 10.75 7.44 -11.78
C ILE A 32 11.44 6.12 -12.15
N THR A 33 11.55 5.18 -11.22
CA THR A 33 12.23 3.90 -11.47
C THR A 33 11.35 2.88 -12.17
N MET A 34 10.03 3.05 -12.17
CA MET A 34 9.08 2.14 -12.82
C MET A 34 9.41 1.93 -14.33
N PRO A 35 9.57 2.99 -15.17
CA PRO A 35 9.93 2.78 -16.58
C PRO A 35 11.29 2.12 -16.79
N ILE A 36 12.21 2.28 -15.86
CA ILE A 36 13.51 1.62 -15.93
C ILE A 36 13.35 0.11 -15.73
N PHE A 37 12.65 -0.28 -14.68
CA PHE A 37 12.48 -1.70 -14.35
C PHE A 37 11.60 -2.46 -15.35
N THR A 38 10.55 -1.83 -15.87
CA THR A 38 9.71 -2.46 -16.90
C THR A 38 10.47 -2.73 -18.19
N ARG A 39 11.36 -1.79 -18.59
CA ARG A 39 12.19 -1.94 -19.81
C ARG A 39 13.33 -2.94 -19.63
N LEU A 40 13.98 -2.95 -18.47
CA LEU A 40 15.11 -3.84 -18.22
C LEU A 40 14.66 -5.29 -18.01
N LEU A 41 13.54 -5.52 -17.31
CA LEU A 41 13.08 -6.87 -17.00
C LEU A 41 12.24 -7.50 -18.12
N GLY A 42 11.46 -6.69 -18.87
CA GLY A 42 10.38 -7.22 -19.68
C GLY A 42 9.24 -7.79 -18.85
N ALA A 43 8.11 -8.13 -19.49
CA ALA A 43 6.90 -8.52 -18.76
C ALA A 43 7.04 -9.82 -17.98
N ASP A 44 7.69 -10.83 -18.56
CA ASP A 44 7.85 -12.14 -17.92
C ASP A 44 8.71 -12.07 -16.65
N GLN A 45 9.90 -11.48 -16.72
CA GLN A 45 10.78 -11.36 -15.57
C GLN A 45 10.21 -10.40 -14.49
N TYR A 46 9.46 -9.38 -14.93
CA TYR A 46 8.71 -8.51 -14.02
C TYR A 46 7.58 -9.28 -13.29
N GLY A 47 6.95 -10.25 -13.97
CA GLY A 47 5.97 -11.15 -13.36
C GLY A 47 6.57 -12.01 -12.25
N HIS A 48 7.73 -12.62 -12.50
CA HIS A 48 8.46 -13.39 -11.48
C HIS A 48 8.88 -12.53 -10.29
N TYR A 49 9.34 -11.29 -10.54
CA TYR A 49 9.60 -10.32 -9.47
C TYR A 49 8.34 -9.97 -8.68
N ALA A 50 7.21 -9.76 -9.35
CA ALA A 50 5.94 -9.44 -8.69
C ALA A 50 5.45 -10.58 -7.78
N ILE A 51 5.64 -11.85 -8.19
CA ILE A 51 5.36 -13.02 -7.36
C ILE A 51 6.26 -13.02 -6.10
N TYR A 52 7.56 -12.78 -6.25
CA TYR A 52 8.47 -12.64 -5.11
C TYR A 52 8.00 -11.55 -4.16
N HIS A 53 7.63 -10.38 -4.68
CA HIS A 53 7.15 -9.25 -3.90
C HIS A 53 5.83 -9.57 -3.17
N SER A 54 4.93 -10.32 -3.80
CA SER A 54 3.68 -10.75 -3.16
C SER A 54 3.93 -11.68 -1.99
N TRP A 55 4.85 -12.65 -2.13
CA TRP A 55 5.29 -13.48 -1.01
C TRP A 55 5.95 -12.66 0.10
N LEU A 56 6.80 -11.70 -0.27
CA LEU A 56 7.46 -10.81 0.69
C LEU A 56 6.46 -10.07 1.56
N THR A 57 5.47 -9.42 0.94
CA THR A 57 4.47 -8.62 1.67
C THR A 57 3.59 -9.45 2.59
N ILE A 58 3.29 -10.71 2.22
CA ILE A 58 2.57 -11.64 3.09
C ILE A 58 3.44 -12.09 4.27
N LEU A 59 4.71 -12.44 4.00
CA LEU A 59 5.62 -12.90 5.05
C LEU A 59 5.98 -11.82 6.06
N ILE A 60 6.08 -10.56 5.63
CA ILE A 60 6.29 -9.42 6.53
C ILE A 60 5.22 -9.35 7.63
N CYS A 61 3.98 -9.76 7.36
CA CYS A 61 2.91 -9.78 8.37
C CYS A 61 3.22 -10.70 9.55
N PHE A 62 3.99 -11.75 9.33
CA PHE A 62 4.37 -12.71 10.37
C PHE A 62 5.70 -12.36 11.04
N MET A 63 6.61 -11.67 10.33
CA MET A 63 7.91 -11.31 10.90
C MET A 63 7.74 -10.30 12.05
N GLY A 64 8.35 -10.63 13.18
CA GLY A 64 8.23 -9.84 14.40
C GLY A 64 6.82 -9.75 14.97
N LEU A 65 5.85 -10.58 14.50
CA LEU A 65 4.47 -10.64 15.00
C LEU A 65 3.77 -9.27 15.08
N ASN A 66 4.14 -8.32 14.23
CA ASN A 66 3.63 -6.95 14.23
C ASN A 66 3.75 -6.19 15.57
N ILE A 67 4.68 -6.61 16.46
CA ILE A 67 4.84 -5.99 17.79
C ILE A 67 5.22 -4.52 17.75
N ASN A 68 5.73 -4.01 16.62
CA ASN A 68 5.96 -2.58 16.40
C ASN A 68 4.69 -1.73 16.56
N SER A 69 3.49 -2.31 16.43
CA SER A 69 2.21 -1.64 16.71
C SER A 69 2.06 -1.24 18.18
N ALA A 70 2.74 -1.93 19.11
CA ALA A 70 2.74 -1.60 20.53
C ALA A 70 3.59 -0.37 20.89
N LEU A 71 4.48 0.09 19.98
CA LEU A 71 5.40 1.20 20.30
C LEU A 71 4.67 2.51 20.58
N GLY A 72 3.55 2.77 19.91
CA GLY A 72 2.79 4.00 20.08
C GLY A 72 2.22 4.15 21.49
N THR A 73 1.47 3.17 21.93
CA THR A 73 0.89 3.13 23.28
C THR A 73 1.96 2.94 24.35
N GLY A 74 2.99 2.13 24.05
CA GLY A 74 4.15 1.91 24.92
C GLY A 74 4.96 3.18 25.20
N PHE A 75 5.04 4.09 24.21
CA PHE A 75 5.74 5.38 24.40
C PHE A 75 5.14 6.20 25.55
N TYR A 76 3.82 6.22 25.68
CA TYR A 76 3.12 6.93 26.75
C TYR A 76 3.07 6.12 28.06
N LYS A 77 2.96 4.78 27.96
CA LYS A 77 2.85 3.91 29.14
C LYS A 77 4.18 3.80 29.91
N TYR A 78 5.28 3.57 29.19
CA TYR A 78 6.58 3.27 29.81
C TYR A 78 7.47 4.51 29.96
N LYS A 79 7.14 5.65 29.35
CA LYS A 79 7.84 6.95 29.53
C LYS A 79 9.36 6.82 29.60
N ASP A 80 9.95 6.96 30.81
CA ASP A 80 11.39 6.94 31.01
C ASP A 80 12.06 5.59 30.70
N ARG A 81 11.29 4.50 30.71
CA ARG A 81 11.75 3.16 30.34
C ARG A 81 11.41 2.77 28.89
N TYR A 82 10.94 3.72 28.07
CA TYR A 82 10.54 3.45 26.69
C TYR A 82 11.64 2.81 25.85
N TYR A 83 12.88 3.26 25.96
CA TYR A 83 13.99 2.70 25.19
C TYR A 83 14.34 1.27 25.63
N GLU A 84 14.20 0.93 26.93
CA GLU A 84 14.32 -0.46 27.42
C GLU A 84 13.21 -1.33 26.84
N PHE A 85 11.96 -0.82 26.88
CA PHE A 85 10.81 -1.47 26.30
C PHE A 85 11.01 -1.72 24.79
N LYS A 86 11.44 -0.70 24.03
CA LYS A 86 11.71 -0.80 22.60
C LYS A 86 12.80 -1.83 22.29
N SER A 87 13.90 -1.86 23.03
CA SER A 87 14.97 -2.84 22.85
C SER A 87 14.53 -4.25 23.17
N SER A 88 13.72 -4.45 24.23
CA SER A 88 13.16 -5.74 24.59
C SER A 88 12.20 -6.26 23.54
N LEU A 89 11.34 -5.39 22.97
CA LEU A 89 10.48 -5.74 21.83
C LEU A 89 11.28 -6.07 20.57
N LEU A 90 12.38 -5.36 20.31
CA LEU A 90 13.25 -5.69 19.17
C LEU A 90 13.81 -7.11 19.29
N LEU A 91 14.23 -7.53 20.51
CA LEU A 91 14.66 -8.91 20.75
C LEU A 91 13.53 -9.92 20.60
N GLU A 92 12.35 -9.60 21.11
CA GLU A 92 11.15 -10.43 20.95
C GLU A 92 10.84 -10.68 19.47
N GLY A 93 10.74 -9.62 18.68
CA GLY A 93 10.46 -9.73 17.26
C GLY A 93 11.58 -10.41 16.48
N THR A 94 12.83 -10.25 16.92
CA THR A 94 13.98 -10.98 16.34
C THR A 94 13.85 -12.48 16.62
N ALA A 95 13.61 -12.86 17.88
CA ALA A 95 13.43 -14.28 18.27
C ALA A 95 12.24 -14.92 17.53
N ALA A 96 11.11 -14.22 17.47
CA ALA A 96 9.93 -14.67 16.71
C ALA A 96 10.25 -14.84 15.22
N SER A 97 10.92 -13.86 14.60
CA SER A 97 11.28 -13.93 13.17
C SER A 97 12.23 -15.07 12.87
N ILE A 98 13.24 -15.31 13.72
CA ILE A 98 14.15 -16.45 13.59
C ILE A 98 13.39 -17.78 13.74
N GLY A 99 12.55 -17.91 14.77
CA GLY A 99 11.74 -19.11 14.99
C GLY A 99 10.82 -19.42 13.81
N ILE A 100 10.11 -18.39 13.29
CA ILE A 100 9.24 -18.51 12.11
C ILE A 100 10.06 -18.89 10.87
N SER A 101 11.22 -18.25 10.67
CA SER A 101 12.08 -18.54 9.52
C SER A 101 12.61 -19.98 9.55
N LEU A 102 13.05 -20.47 10.71
CA LEU A 102 13.51 -21.86 10.88
C LEU A 102 12.37 -22.85 10.62
N LEU A 103 11.17 -22.58 11.15
CA LEU A 103 10.00 -23.40 10.89
C LEU A 103 9.65 -23.44 9.39
N LEU A 104 9.65 -22.30 8.72
CA LEU A 104 9.33 -22.21 7.29
C LEU A 104 10.41 -22.87 6.41
N ILE A 105 11.68 -22.81 6.80
CA ILE A 105 12.77 -23.56 6.12
C ILE A 105 12.57 -25.07 6.31
N LEU A 106 12.21 -25.53 7.50
CA LEU A 106 11.91 -26.93 7.76
C LEU A 106 10.71 -27.41 6.93
N LEU A 107 9.69 -26.56 6.80
CA LEU A 107 8.49 -26.83 6.01
C LEU A 107 8.68 -26.55 4.50
N TYR A 108 9.86 -26.13 4.06
CA TYR A 108 10.10 -25.77 2.67
C TYR A 108 9.76 -26.88 1.67
N PRO A 109 10.01 -28.18 1.91
CA PRO A 109 9.60 -29.24 0.98
C PRO A 109 8.09 -29.23 0.68
N ILE A 110 7.27 -28.87 1.67
CA ILE A 110 5.80 -28.74 1.52
C ILE A 110 5.43 -27.42 0.84
N ILE A 111 6.16 -26.35 1.13
CA ILE A 111 5.90 -25.01 0.59
C ILE A 111 6.42 -24.86 -0.86
N LYS A 112 7.46 -25.62 -1.24
CA LYS A 112 8.12 -25.53 -2.53
C LYS A 112 7.17 -25.55 -3.74
N PRO A 113 6.15 -26.44 -3.82
CA PRO A 113 5.21 -26.43 -4.95
C PRO A 113 4.46 -25.11 -5.11
N ALA A 114 4.05 -24.49 -3.99
CA ALA A 114 3.34 -23.22 -3.97
C ALA A 114 4.28 -22.03 -4.23
N PHE A 115 5.49 -22.05 -3.66
CA PHE A 115 6.49 -21.01 -3.86
C PHE A 115 7.10 -21.06 -5.26
N GLY A 116 7.47 -22.28 -5.73
CA GLY A 116 7.93 -22.53 -7.11
C GLY A 116 9.35 -22.06 -7.44
N TYR A 117 10.17 -21.71 -6.44
CA TYR A 117 11.56 -21.27 -6.64
C TYR A 117 12.50 -22.05 -5.72
N SER A 118 13.81 -21.78 -5.81
CA SER A 118 14.85 -22.49 -5.04
C SER A 118 14.81 -22.13 -3.54
N LEU A 119 15.36 -23.04 -2.72
CA LEU A 119 15.55 -22.80 -1.27
C LEU A 119 16.41 -21.55 -1.01
N ALA A 120 17.43 -21.30 -1.87
CA ALA A 120 18.27 -20.12 -1.72
C ALA A 120 17.44 -18.81 -1.88
N LEU A 121 16.54 -18.76 -2.88
CA LEU A 121 15.65 -17.61 -3.05
C LEU A 121 14.67 -17.48 -1.88
N PHE A 122 14.21 -18.62 -1.32
CA PHE A 122 13.35 -18.63 -0.16
C PHE A 122 14.05 -18.10 1.10
N ALA A 123 15.32 -18.46 1.31
CA ALA A 123 16.14 -17.94 2.40
C ALA A 123 16.37 -16.42 2.25
N ILE A 124 16.64 -15.93 1.04
CA ILE A 124 16.72 -14.48 0.75
C ILE A 124 15.39 -13.81 1.10
N LEU A 125 14.26 -14.39 0.72
CA LEU A 125 12.93 -13.86 0.98
C LEU A 125 12.65 -13.74 2.48
N LEU A 126 12.96 -14.77 3.29
CA LEU A 126 12.79 -14.76 4.74
C LEU A 126 13.68 -13.70 5.41
N THR A 127 14.95 -13.63 5.00
CA THR A 127 15.90 -12.63 5.52
C THR A 127 15.46 -11.21 5.14
N HIS A 128 14.95 -11.00 3.92
CA HIS A 128 14.41 -9.72 3.49
C HIS A 128 13.15 -9.33 4.27
N ALA A 129 12.24 -10.28 4.52
CA ALA A 129 11.05 -10.03 5.34
C ALA A 129 11.42 -9.67 6.79
N PHE A 130 12.42 -10.34 7.37
CA PHE A 130 12.96 -9.99 8.68
C PHE A 130 13.61 -8.59 8.68
N ALA A 131 14.39 -8.27 7.66
CA ALA A 131 14.97 -6.93 7.50
C ALA A 131 13.88 -5.84 7.45
N THR A 132 12.76 -6.14 6.79
CA THR A 132 11.62 -5.21 6.73
C THR A 132 10.95 -5.03 8.09
N PHE A 133 10.86 -6.07 8.92
CA PHE A 133 10.41 -5.92 10.30
C PHE A 133 11.29 -4.92 11.07
N ILE A 134 12.61 -5.02 10.97
CA ILE A 134 13.54 -4.12 11.67
C ILE A 134 13.37 -2.68 11.21
N THR A 135 13.25 -2.44 9.90
CA THR A 135 13.04 -1.09 9.37
C THR A 135 11.69 -0.52 9.78
N ASN A 136 10.63 -1.34 9.84
CA ASN A 136 9.33 -0.94 10.35
C ASN A 136 9.37 -0.62 11.85
N MET A 137 10.12 -1.38 12.64
CA MET A 137 10.34 -1.12 14.06
C MET A 137 11.02 0.23 14.28
N ALA A 138 12.07 0.54 13.49
CA ALA A 138 12.75 1.83 13.52
C ALA A 138 11.80 2.98 13.13
N SER A 139 11.10 2.84 12.02
CA SER A 139 10.17 3.85 11.50
C SER A 139 9.05 4.15 12.50
N SER A 140 8.40 3.12 13.05
CA SER A 140 7.34 3.26 14.04
C SER A 140 7.86 3.94 15.31
N GLY A 141 9.03 3.55 15.82
CA GLY A 141 9.64 4.20 16.99
C GLY A 141 9.90 5.68 16.74
N TRP A 142 10.52 6.03 15.62
CA TRP A 142 10.87 7.42 15.30
C TRP A 142 9.67 8.35 15.10
N ILE A 143 8.53 7.84 14.67
CA ILE A 143 7.28 8.61 14.57
C ILE A 143 6.89 9.14 15.97
N TYR A 144 6.83 8.26 16.98
CA TYR A 144 6.45 8.65 18.34
C TYR A 144 7.55 9.45 19.07
N GLU A 145 8.81 9.16 18.76
CA GLU A 145 9.97 9.92 19.25
C GLU A 145 10.10 11.31 18.58
N LYS A 146 9.21 11.64 17.62
CA LYS A 146 9.26 12.89 16.85
C LYS A 146 10.60 13.08 16.11
N ARG A 147 11.09 12.01 15.46
CA ARG A 147 12.33 11.98 14.67
C ARG A 147 12.07 11.80 13.18
N ALA A 148 11.10 12.53 12.63
CA ALA A 148 10.67 12.39 11.23
C ALA A 148 11.81 12.56 10.21
N ALA A 149 12.77 13.43 10.49
CA ALA A 149 13.96 13.59 9.64
C ALA A 149 14.78 12.28 9.53
N ARG A 150 14.99 11.55 10.64
CA ARG A 150 15.68 10.25 10.59
C ARG A 150 14.91 9.25 9.75
N ASN A 151 13.59 9.20 9.93
CA ASN A 151 12.72 8.32 9.16
C ASN A 151 12.83 8.62 7.66
N MET A 152 12.72 9.90 7.27
CA MET A 152 12.85 10.35 5.89
C MET A 152 14.21 9.96 5.27
N PHE A 153 15.32 10.26 5.93
CA PHE A 153 16.66 9.96 5.40
C PHE A 153 16.90 8.45 5.29
N THR A 154 16.46 7.66 6.28
CA THR A 154 16.60 6.20 6.22
C THR A 154 15.77 5.62 5.07
N SER A 155 14.52 6.05 4.91
CA SER A 155 13.66 5.63 3.81
C SER A 155 14.23 6.04 2.43
N ALA A 156 14.77 7.26 2.32
CA ALA A 156 15.39 7.74 1.09
C ALA A 156 16.67 6.94 0.75
N ILE A 157 17.56 6.73 1.72
CA ILE A 157 18.79 5.93 1.51
C ILE A 157 18.44 4.50 1.12
N LEU A 158 17.47 3.88 1.81
CA LEU A 158 17.01 2.53 1.50
C LEU A 158 16.49 2.44 0.06
N LEU A 159 15.61 3.36 -0.34
CA LEU A 159 14.98 3.33 -1.65
C LEU A 159 15.97 3.64 -2.78
N VAL A 160 16.88 4.62 -2.57
CA VAL A 160 17.94 4.93 -3.55
C VAL A 160 18.90 3.77 -3.68
N SER A 161 19.41 3.22 -2.58
CA SER A 161 20.39 2.12 -2.63
C SER A 161 19.81 0.84 -3.26
N THR A 162 18.56 0.50 -2.93
CA THR A 162 17.85 -0.64 -3.55
C THR A 162 17.59 -0.42 -5.03
N SER A 163 17.25 0.80 -5.43
CA SER A 163 17.02 1.13 -6.84
C SER A 163 18.32 1.10 -7.63
N VAL A 164 19.38 1.76 -7.14
CA VAL A 164 20.68 1.82 -7.81
C VAL A 164 21.28 0.43 -7.94
N LEU A 165 21.36 -0.35 -6.84
CA LEU A 165 21.92 -1.70 -6.91
C LEU A 165 21.12 -2.61 -7.84
N SER A 166 19.78 -2.49 -7.83
CA SER A 166 18.94 -3.26 -8.75
C SER A 166 19.24 -2.91 -10.21
N ILE A 167 19.37 -1.61 -10.55
CA ILE A 167 19.67 -1.18 -11.92
C ILE A 167 21.06 -1.69 -12.34
N VAL A 168 22.06 -1.51 -11.48
CA VAL A 168 23.42 -2.01 -11.75
C VAL A 168 23.41 -3.51 -12.01
N LEU A 169 22.77 -4.30 -11.12
CA LEU A 169 22.70 -5.75 -11.30
C LEU A 169 21.93 -6.15 -12.56
N LEU A 170 20.85 -5.47 -12.91
CA LEU A 170 20.08 -5.79 -14.12
C LEU A 170 20.86 -5.49 -15.40
N VAL A 171 21.67 -4.43 -15.42
CA VAL A 171 22.50 -4.07 -16.59
C VAL A 171 23.74 -4.95 -16.70
N THR A 172 24.32 -5.36 -15.58
CA THR A 172 25.56 -6.17 -15.55
C THR A 172 25.32 -7.66 -15.31
N TRP A 173 24.04 -8.11 -15.38
CA TRP A 173 23.69 -9.48 -15.04
C TRP A 173 24.32 -10.48 -15.98
N ASN A 174 25.30 -11.20 -15.47
CA ASN A 174 26.00 -12.28 -16.17
C ASN A 174 25.95 -13.57 -15.34
N SER A 175 24.79 -14.21 -15.34
CA SER A 175 24.52 -15.42 -14.55
C SER A 175 23.56 -16.33 -15.31
N ASP A 176 23.67 -17.64 -15.12
CA ASP A 176 22.69 -18.63 -15.60
C ASP A 176 21.33 -18.51 -14.94
N LYS A 177 21.22 -17.68 -13.90
CA LYS A 177 19.94 -17.44 -13.22
C LYS A 177 19.12 -16.39 -13.98
N PRO A 178 17.77 -16.53 -13.97
CA PRO A 178 16.87 -15.57 -14.59
C PRO A 178 17.11 -14.12 -14.10
N LEU A 179 16.90 -13.15 -14.96
CA LEU A 179 17.23 -11.74 -14.74
C LEU A 179 16.53 -11.14 -13.50
N PHE A 180 15.31 -11.59 -13.16
CA PHE A 180 14.61 -11.11 -11.98
C PHE A 180 15.36 -11.34 -10.65
N TYR A 181 16.30 -12.32 -10.60
CA TYR A 181 17.19 -12.49 -9.43
C TYR A 181 18.05 -11.26 -9.18
N GLY A 182 18.53 -10.58 -10.25
CA GLY A 182 19.26 -9.32 -10.12
C GLY A 182 18.41 -8.24 -9.43
N ARG A 183 17.12 -8.15 -9.78
CA ARG A 183 16.18 -7.24 -9.12
C ARG A 183 15.94 -7.61 -7.65
N VAL A 184 15.76 -8.91 -7.35
CA VAL A 184 15.55 -9.41 -6.00
C VAL A 184 16.76 -9.15 -5.10
N ILE A 185 17.96 -9.48 -5.58
CA ILE A 185 19.23 -9.26 -4.85
C ILE A 185 19.45 -7.76 -4.63
N GLY A 186 19.20 -6.95 -5.68
CA GLY A 186 19.32 -5.50 -5.62
C GLY A 186 18.37 -4.83 -4.60
N LEU A 187 17.23 -5.46 -4.33
CA LEU A 187 16.30 -5.04 -3.26
C LEU A 187 16.75 -5.56 -1.90
N ALA A 188 17.04 -6.86 -1.80
CA ALA A 188 17.23 -7.53 -0.52
C ALA A 188 18.56 -7.11 0.15
N VAL A 189 19.65 -7.02 -0.59
CA VAL A 189 20.99 -6.79 -0.01
C VAL A 189 21.09 -5.44 0.70
N PRO A 190 20.75 -4.29 0.07
CA PRO A 190 20.80 -3.01 0.79
C PRO A 190 19.83 -2.97 1.97
N HIS A 191 18.64 -3.61 1.82
CA HIS A 191 17.67 -3.66 2.90
C HIS A 191 18.20 -4.43 4.12
N ILE A 192 18.82 -5.59 3.88
CA ILE A 192 19.43 -6.43 4.94
C ILE A 192 20.58 -5.68 5.63
N ILE A 193 21.44 -5.02 4.85
CA ILE A 193 22.58 -4.26 5.41
C ILE A 193 22.07 -3.10 6.29
N ILE A 194 21.13 -2.31 5.77
CA ILE A 194 20.56 -1.17 6.52
C ILE A 194 19.82 -1.67 7.76
N ALA A 195 19.03 -2.75 7.66
CA ALA A 195 18.35 -3.34 8.79
C ALA A 195 19.33 -3.84 9.86
N ALA A 196 20.43 -4.47 9.50
CA ALA A 196 21.47 -4.89 10.44
C ALA A 196 22.06 -3.69 11.20
N ILE A 197 22.39 -2.60 10.49
CA ILE A 197 22.88 -1.35 11.11
C ILE A 197 21.81 -0.78 12.04
N LEU A 198 20.56 -0.71 11.62
CA LEU A 198 19.44 -0.21 12.43
C LEU A 198 19.20 -1.06 13.67
N TRP A 199 19.31 -2.39 13.56
CA TRP A 199 19.17 -3.30 14.68
C TRP A 199 20.18 -2.94 15.80
N PHE A 200 21.45 -2.78 15.43
CA PHE A 200 22.49 -2.37 16.40
C PHE A 200 22.25 -0.99 16.97
N ILE A 201 21.82 -0.01 16.17
CA ILE A 201 21.53 1.35 16.64
C ILE A 201 20.38 1.32 17.65
N LEU A 202 19.27 0.65 17.32
CA LEU A 202 18.08 0.57 18.17
C LEU A 202 18.38 -0.15 19.49
N PHE A 203 19.11 -1.26 19.42
CA PHE A 203 19.47 -2.03 20.61
C PHE A 203 20.41 -1.27 21.53
N ARG A 204 21.39 -0.52 20.98
CA ARG A 204 22.36 0.25 21.77
C ARG A 204 21.78 1.50 22.42
N GLU A 205 20.61 1.99 22.02
CA GLU A 205 19.99 3.15 22.67
C GLU A 205 19.76 2.89 24.17
N LYS A 206 19.29 1.73 24.55
CA LYS A 206 19.25 1.22 25.93
C LYS A 206 19.05 -0.31 25.89
N PRO A 207 20.13 -1.11 25.95
CA PRO A 207 20.06 -2.56 25.89
C PRO A 207 19.16 -3.12 26.99
N SER A 208 18.21 -3.98 26.61
CA SER A 208 17.33 -4.67 27.52
C SER A 208 17.12 -6.09 27.02
N GLY A 209 17.18 -7.06 27.92
CA GLY A 209 16.94 -8.46 27.64
C GLY A 209 15.47 -8.84 27.65
N PHE A 210 15.22 -10.13 27.91
CA PHE A 210 13.88 -10.65 28.10
C PHE A 210 13.19 -9.95 29.27
N ASN A 211 12.01 -9.40 29.03
CA ASN A 211 11.12 -8.86 30.04
C ASN A 211 9.70 -9.34 29.78
N LYS A 212 9.15 -10.18 30.65
CA LYS A 212 7.85 -10.82 30.49
C LYS A 212 6.71 -9.80 30.31
N GLU A 213 6.74 -8.68 31.06
CA GLU A 213 5.72 -7.63 30.96
C GLU A 213 5.74 -6.98 29.58
N TYR A 214 6.93 -6.65 29.08
CA TYR A 214 7.11 -6.00 27.78
C TYR A 214 6.70 -6.92 26.62
N TRP A 215 7.11 -8.20 26.69
CA TRP A 215 6.79 -9.20 25.67
C TRP A 215 5.29 -9.49 25.61
N LEU A 216 4.66 -9.72 26.78
CA LEU A 216 3.22 -9.92 26.81
C LEU A 216 2.45 -8.70 26.26
N TYR A 217 2.94 -7.49 26.58
CA TYR A 217 2.37 -6.26 26.05
C TYR A 217 2.53 -6.17 24.51
N GLY A 218 3.73 -6.49 23.99
CA GLY A 218 4.00 -6.57 22.56
C GLY A 218 3.05 -7.51 21.83
N LEU A 219 2.91 -8.75 22.33
CA LEU A 219 2.00 -9.77 21.76
C LEU A 219 0.52 -9.36 21.82
N THR A 220 0.09 -8.72 22.91
CA THR A 220 -1.30 -8.27 23.07
C THR A 220 -1.73 -7.30 21.96
N PHE A 221 -0.82 -6.42 21.52
CA PHE A 221 -1.07 -5.51 20.40
C PHE A 221 -0.73 -6.14 19.05
N GLY A 222 0.38 -6.89 18.98
CA GLY A 222 0.90 -7.44 17.73
C GLY A 222 0.01 -8.50 17.12
N MET A 223 -0.41 -9.50 17.90
CA MET A 223 -1.17 -10.65 17.38
C MET A 223 -2.48 -10.25 16.67
N PRO A 224 -3.34 -9.39 17.20
CA PRO A 224 -4.51 -8.91 16.46
C PRO A 224 -4.14 -8.17 15.17
N MET A 225 -3.03 -7.43 15.19
CA MET A 225 -2.55 -6.69 14.02
C MET A 225 -1.98 -7.61 12.93
N VAL A 226 -1.42 -8.79 13.27
CA VAL A 226 -1.04 -9.80 12.28
C VAL A 226 -2.25 -10.20 11.42
N PHE A 227 -3.37 -10.54 12.04
CA PHE A 227 -4.58 -10.93 11.31
C PHE A 227 -5.14 -9.80 10.46
N HIS A 228 -5.15 -8.58 10.98
CA HIS A 228 -5.63 -7.41 10.24
C HIS A 228 -4.75 -7.11 9.02
N THR A 229 -3.42 -7.02 9.20
CA THR A 229 -2.49 -6.74 8.11
C THR A 229 -2.45 -7.87 7.09
N LEU A 230 -2.52 -9.13 7.55
CA LEU A 230 -2.58 -10.29 6.65
C LEU A 230 -3.83 -10.25 5.75
N SER A 231 -5.01 -9.97 6.32
CA SER A 231 -6.24 -9.85 5.53
C SER A 231 -6.12 -8.77 4.45
N HIS A 232 -5.53 -7.63 4.79
CA HIS A 232 -5.29 -6.55 3.85
C HIS A 232 -4.28 -6.94 2.75
N GLN A 233 -3.17 -7.62 3.10
CA GLN A 233 -2.19 -8.07 2.13
C GLN A 233 -2.73 -9.19 1.24
N VAL A 234 -3.50 -10.12 1.79
CA VAL A 234 -4.18 -11.17 1.00
C VAL A 234 -5.10 -10.53 -0.03
N LEU A 235 -5.93 -9.56 0.37
CA LEU A 235 -6.83 -8.86 -0.56
C LEU A 235 -6.08 -8.14 -1.70
N GLY A 236 -4.87 -7.63 -1.45
CA GLY A 236 -4.09 -6.88 -2.43
C GLY A 236 -3.06 -7.70 -3.24
N GLN A 237 -2.71 -8.92 -2.80
CA GLN A 237 -1.58 -9.68 -3.39
C GLN A 237 -1.91 -11.11 -3.78
N SER A 238 -3.05 -11.68 -3.31
CA SER A 238 -3.41 -13.09 -3.57
C SER A 238 -3.60 -13.39 -5.05
N ASP A 239 -4.10 -12.44 -5.80
CA ASP A 239 -4.34 -12.55 -7.24
C ASP A 239 -3.08 -12.98 -8.02
N ARG A 240 -1.92 -12.38 -7.77
CA ARG A 240 -0.64 -12.73 -8.43
C ARG A 240 -0.16 -14.11 -8.07
N LEU A 241 -0.32 -14.52 -6.79
CA LEU A 241 0.02 -15.86 -6.35
C LEU A 241 -0.91 -16.89 -6.95
N MET A 242 -2.22 -16.60 -7.00
CA MET A 242 -3.20 -17.50 -7.59
C MET A 242 -3.05 -17.60 -9.11
N MET A 243 -2.73 -16.48 -9.80
CA MET A 243 -2.38 -16.53 -11.23
C MET A 243 -1.22 -17.50 -11.47
N LYS A 244 -0.17 -17.45 -10.64
CA LYS A 244 0.93 -18.43 -10.73
C LYS A 244 0.46 -19.86 -10.46
N TRP A 245 -0.34 -20.10 -9.43
CA TRP A 245 -0.84 -21.43 -9.06
C TRP A 245 -1.76 -22.03 -10.15
N PHE A 246 -2.45 -21.19 -10.89
CA PHE A 246 -3.24 -21.60 -12.05
C PHE A 246 -2.45 -21.58 -13.37
N ALA A 247 -1.12 -21.55 -13.29
CA ALA A 247 -0.20 -21.61 -14.43
C ALA A 247 -0.43 -20.52 -15.49
N VAL A 248 -0.91 -19.35 -15.08
CA VAL A 248 -0.96 -18.16 -15.95
C VAL A 248 0.47 -17.76 -16.32
N ALA A 249 0.69 -17.35 -17.55
CA ALA A 249 2.03 -16.99 -18.06
C ALA A 249 2.66 -15.85 -17.22
N GLY A 250 3.98 -15.95 -17.00
CA GLY A 250 4.74 -14.95 -16.24
C GLY A 250 4.60 -13.54 -16.82
N SER A 251 4.58 -13.42 -18.16
CA SER A 251 4.35 -12.15 -18.86
C SER A 251 2.98 -11.54 -18.53
N GLU A 252 1.93 -12.34 -18.47
CA GLU A 252 0.59 -11.87 -18.12
C GLU A 252 0.53 -11.40 -16.66
N ILE A 253 1.18 -12.13 -15.73
CA ILE A 253 1.32 -11.71 -14.32
C ILE A 253 2.10 -10.39 -14.24
N GLY A 254 3.14 -10.22 -15.05
CA GLY A 254 3.92 -9.00 -15.12
C GLY A 254 3.12 -7.81 -15.63
N ILE A 255 2.36 -8.00 -16.71
CA ILE A 255 1.46 -6.99 -17.28
C ILE A 255 0.42 -6.57 -16.22
N TYR A 256 -0.25 -7.53 -15.60
CA TYR A 256 -1.20 -7.27 -14.51
C TYR A 256 -0.56 -6.45 -13.38
N SER A 257 0.61 -6.88 -12.92
CA SER A 257 1.32 -6.24 -11.81
C SER A 257 1.78 -4.82 -12.13
N PHE A 258 2.19 -4.59 -13.39
CA PHE A 258 2.51 -3.25 -13.88
C PHE A 258 1.28 -2.34 -13.81
N PHE A 259 0.15 -2.74 -14.39
CA PHE A 259 -1.06 -1.91 -14.40
C PHE A 259 -1.63 -1.69 -13.01
N TYR A 260 -1.55 -2.69 -12.14
CA TYR A 260 -1.93 -2.54 -10.73
C TYR A 260 -1.08 -1.45 -10.04
N SER A 261 0.24 -1.48 -10.24
CA SER A 261 1.16 -0.47 -9.71
C SER A 261 0.97 0.90 -10.37
N TYR A 262 0.66 0.92 -11.67
CA TYR A 262 0.39 2.14 -12.43
C TYR A 262 -0.88 2.85 -11.91
N VAL A 263 -1.97 2.13 -11.71
CA VAL A 263 -3.22 2.69 -11.18
C VAL A 263 -3.11 3.00 -9.67
N ALA A 264 -2.19 2.36 -8.94
CA ALA A 264 -1.95 2.63 -7.51
C ALA A 264 -1.52 4.09 -7.22
N ILE A 265 -1.13 4.85 -8.24
CA ILE A 265 -0.93 6.31 -8.15
C ILE A 265 -2.20 7.00 -7.65
N LEU A 266 -3.37 6.61 -8.18
CA LEU A 266 -4.66 7.14 -7.70
C LEU A 266 -4.92 6.76 -6.23
N SER A 267 -4.52 5.55 -5.81
CA SER A 267 -4.61 5.13 -4.41
C SER A 267 -3.69 5.96 -3.50
N THR A 268 -2.50 6.32 -3.97
CA THR A 268 -1.58 7.20 -3.23
C THR A 268 -2.19 8.60 -3.03
N ILE A 269 -2.77 9.16 -4.09
CA ILE A 269 -3.49 10.45 -4.01
C ILE A 269 -4.69 10.34 -3.06
N LEU A 270 -5.48 9.26 -3.18
CA LEU A 270 -6.61 9.00 -2.30
C LEU A 270 -6.19 8.96 -0.83
N ASN A 271 -5.11 8.26 -0.51
CA ASN A 271 -4.61 8.17 0.87
C ASN A 271 -4.17 9.54 1.41
N ALA A 272 -3.51 10.37 0.59
CA ALA A 272 -3.13 11.72 0.96
C ALA A 272 -4.36 12.61 1.21
N LEU A 273 -5.36 12.55 0.33
CA LEU A 273 -6.63 13.25 0.50
C LEU A 273 -7.39 12.77 1.74
N ASN A 274 -7.46 11.45 1.96
CA ASN A 274 -8.15 10.89 3.12
C ASN A 274 -7.48 11.29 4.45
N THR A 275 -6.14 11.29 4.50
CA THR A 275 -5.40 11.75 5.69
C THR A 275 -5.72 13.21 6.02
N SER A 276 -5.87 14.05 5.00
CA SER A 276 -6.26 15.46 5.17
C SER A 276 -7.74 15.63 5.50
N TRP A 277 -8.60 14.73 4.99
CA TRP A 277 -10.05 14.78 5.15
C TRP A 277 -10.53 14.36 6.54
N VAL A 278 -9.94 13.29 7.12
CA VAL A 278 -10.43 12.67 8.36
C VAL A 278 -10.58 13.64 9.54
N PRO A 279 -9.65 14.58 9.81
CA PRO A 279 -9.82 15.55 10.90
C PRO A 279 -11.07 16.43 10.71
N PHE A 280 -11.33 16.90 9.49
CA PHE A 280 -12.53 17.70 9.20
C PHE A 280 -13.82 16.89 9.33
N LEU A 281 -13.80 15.62 8.90
CA LEU A 281 -14.90 14.70 9.08
C LEU A 281 -15.25 14.55 10.57
N TYR A 282 -14.24 14.28 11.42
CA TYR A 282 -14.45 14.06 12.85
C TYR A 282 -14.91 15.33 13.57
N ASP A 283 -14.40 16.49 13.19
CA ASP A 283 -14.81 17.79 13.73
C ASP A 283 -16.29 18.09 13.42
N ASP A 284 -16.72 17.90 12.17
CA ASP A 284 -18.10 18.14 11.75
C ASP A 284 -19.06 17.10 12.35
N LEU A 285 -18.62 15.84 12.49
CA LEU A 285 -19.41 14.80 13.17
C LEU A 285 -19.61 15.10 14.66
N ALA A 286 -18.53 15.53 15.34
CA ALA A 286 -18.58 15.88 16.77
C ALA A 286 -19.49 17.09 17.04
N LYS A 287 -19.55 18.04 16.10
CA LYS A 287 -20.39 19.24 16.16
C LYS A 287 -21.81 19.03 15.61
N GLU A 288 -22.10 17.83 15.07
CA GLU A 288 -23.35 17.51 14.37
C GLU A 288 -23.69 18.45 13.18
N ASN A 289 -22.66 19.01 12.54
CA ASN A 289 -22.77 19.95 11.41
C ASN A 289 -22.99 19.22 10.08
N TYR A 290 -24.07 18.46 9.95
CA TYR A 290 -24.31 17.54 8.82
C TYR A 290 -24.46 18.24 7.47
N ASP A 291 -24.97 19.46 7.41
CA ASP A 291 -25.10 20.22 6.15
C ASP A 291 -23.73 20.67 5.63
N VAL A 292 -22.86 21.16 6.52
CA VAL A 292 -21.48 21.52 6.18
C VAL A 292 -20.72 20.26 5.76
N LEU A 293 -20.87 19.18 6.52
CA LEU A 293 -20.23 17.90 6.22
C LEU A 293 -20.63 17.38 4.84
N ASN A 294 -21.91 17.35 4.50
CA ASN A 294 -22.39 16.87 3.20
C ASN A 294 -21.93 17.76 2.03
N ARG A 295 -21.78 19.08 2.22
CA ARG A 295 -21.17 19.95 1.24
C ARG A 295 -19.70 19.62 1.02
N LYS A 296 -18.93 19.40 2.08
CA LYS A 296 -17.52 18.97 2.01
C LYS A 296 -17.39 17.59 1.33
N VAL A 297 -18.28 16.62 1.65
CA VAL A 297 -18.34 15.32 0.96
C VAL A 297 -18.53 15.51 -0.55
N LYS A 298 -19.47 16.37 -0.96
CA LYS A 298 -19.69 16.67 -2.38
C LYS A 298 -18.42 17.21 -3.05
N ASN A 299 -17.71 18.12 -2.38
CA ASN A 299 -16.47 18.70 -2.90
C ASN A 299 -15.37 17.63 -3.01
N TYR A 300 -15.19 16.80 -1.99
CA TYR A 300 -14.23 15.71 -1.99
C TYR A 300 -14.50 14.70 -3.11
N VAL A 301 -15.75 14.28 -3.26
CA VAL A 301 -16.18 13.39 -4.35
C VAL A 301 -15.87 14.00 -5.71
N GLN A 302 -16.17 15.27 -5.90
CA GLN A 302 -15.94 15.97 -7.17
C GLN A 302 -14.44 15.99 -7.52
N ILE A 303 -13.56 16.30 -6.57
CA ILE A 303 -12.11 16.30 -6.77
C ILE A 303 -11.63 14.92 -7.19
N PHE A 304 -11.97 13.90 -6.41
CA PHE A 304 -11.46 12.55 -6.68
C PHE A 304 -12.03 11.95 -7.97
N THR A 305 -13.31 12.18 -8.24
CA THR A 305 -13.94 11.79 -9.52
C THR A 305 -13.25 12.45 -10.72
N THR A 306 -12.99 13.76 -10.64
CA THR A 306 -12.28 14.48 -11.71
C THR A 306 -10.86 13.93 -11.92
N MET A 307 -10.15 13.58 -10.84
CA MET A 307 -8.83 12.95 -10.94
C MET A 307 -8.89 11.58 -11.61
N CYS A 308 -9.88 10.74 -11.28
CA CYS A 308 -10.08 9.45 -11.94
C CYS A 308 -10.39 9.62 -13.44
N LEU A 309 -11.25 10.57 -13.80
CA LEU A 309 -11.57 10.85 -15.21
C LEU A 309 -10.34 11.38 -15.96
N GLY A 310 -9.59 12.32 -15.38
CA GLY A 310 -8.34 12.83 -15.96
C GLY A 310 -7.31 11.72 -16.17
N PHE A 311 -7.16 10.82 -15.18
CA PHE A 311 -6.30 9.66 -15.30
C PHE A 311 -6.73 8.74 -16.45
N LEU A 312 -8.02 8.40 -16.57
CA LEU A 312 -8.54 7.58 -17.67
C LEU A 312 -8.25 8.20 -19.03
N LEU A 313 -8.47 9.51 -19.19
CA LEU A 313 -8.24 10.23 -20.43
C LEU A 313 -6.78 10.22 -20.89
N LEU A 314 -5.82 10.33 -19.94
CA LEU A 314 -4.40 10.46 -20.24
C LEU A 314 -3.63 9.13 -20.14
N SER A 315 -4.19 8.10 -19.49
CA SER A 315 -3.45 6.90 -19.09
C SER A 315 -2.84 6.12 -20.26
N ARG A 316 -3.44 6.14 -21.45
CA ARG A 316 -2.92 5.42 -22.64
C ARG A 316 -1.58 5.98 -23.12
N GLU A 317 -1.40 7.28 -23.13
CA GLU A 317 -0.15 7.94 -23.54
C GLU A 317 0.87 7.86 -22.41
N VAL A 318 0.43 8.15 -21.21
CA VAL A 318 1.31 8.10 -20.03
C VAL A 318 1.88 6.70 -19.82
N MET A 319 1.07 5.64 -20.01
CA MET A 319 1.55 4.26 -19.89
C MET A 319 2.67 3.93 -20.90
N LYS A 320 2.62 4.48 -22.14
CA LYS A 320 3.66 4.28 -23.16
C LYS A 320 5.02 4.85 -22.75
N PHE A 321 4.99 5.90 -21.90
CA PHE A 321 6.21 6.40 -21.27
C PHE A 321 6.74 5.44 -20.20
N PHE A 322 5.84 4.79 -19.45
CA PHE A 322 6.21 3.93 -18.32
C PHE A 322 6.59 2.50 -18.69
N ALA A 323 6.14 1.98 -19.84
CA ALA A 323 6.39 0.62 -20.24
C ALA A 323 6.55 0.47 -21.77
N ASN A 324 7.34 -0.53 -22.20
CA ASN A 324 7.48 -0.90 -23.60
C ASN A 324 6.21 -1.54 -24.15
N SER A 325 6.17 -1.77 -25.47
CA SER A 325 5.00 -2.25 -26.19
C SER A 325 4.45 -3.60 -25.72
N GLU A 326 5.30 -4.44 -25.14
CA GLU A 326 4.92 -5.73 -24.55
C GLU A 326 3.82 -5.62 -23.49
N TYR A 327 3.83 -4.54 -22.72
CA TYR A 327 2.82 -4.30 -21.68
C TYR A 327 1.50 -3.73 -22.21
N TRP A 328 1.49 -3.13 -23.40
CA TRP A 328 0.32 -2.38 -23.87
C TRP A 328 -0.93 -3.24 -24.10
N THR A 329 -0.76 -4.54 -24.27
CA THR A 329 -1.86 -5.51 -24.38
C THR A 329 -2.72 -5.54 -23.11
N GLY A 330 -2.20 -5.14 -21.96
CA GLY A 330 -2.93 -5.05 -20.71
C GLY A 330 -3.70 -3.74 -20.50
N ALA A 331 -3.61 -2.76 -21.42
CA ALA A 331 -4.29 -1.48 -21.28
C ALA A 331 -5.80 -1.58 -20.99
N PRO A 332 -6.55 -2.56 -21.54
CA PRO A 332 -7.99 -2.72 -21.23
C PRO A 332 -8.30 -3.02 -19.75
N ILE A 333 -7.28 -3.39 -18.93
CA ILE A 333 -7.47 -3.65 -17.50
C ILE A 333 -7.57 -2.34 -16.69
N VAL A 334 -7.07 -1.22 -17.22
CA VAL A 334 -7.02 0.08 -16.53
C VAL A 334 -8.39 0.54 -16.03
N PRO A 335 -9.46 0.53 -16.84
CA PRO A 335 -10.80 0.92 -16.37
C PRO A 335 -11.26 0.09 -15.17
N ILE A 336 -11.01 -1.22 -15.17
CA ILE A 336 -11.41 -2.12 -14.09
C ILE A 336 -10.67 -1.74 -12.81
N LEU A 337 -9.36 -1.50 -12.88
CA LEU A 337 -8.55 -1.13 -11.73
C LEU A 337 -8.87 0.28 -11.20
N VAL A 338 -9.24 1.23 -12.08
CA VAL A 338 -9.72 2.55 -11.65
C VAL A 338 -11.03 2.43 -10.88
N LEU A 339 -11.95 1.54 -11.30
CA LEU A 339 -13.16 1.24 -10.54
C LEU A 339 -12.86 0.60 -9.18
N VAL A 340 -11.83 -0.27 -9.08
CA VAL A 340 -11.36 -0.80 -7.77
C VAL A 340 -10.96 0.33 -6.85
N VAL A 341 -10.17 1.30 -7.33
CA VAL A 341 -9.75 2.45 -6.52
C VAL A 341 -10.95 3.33 -6.15
N TYR A 342 -11.92 3.48 -7.05
CA TYR A 342 -13.14 4.23 -6.75
C TYR A 342 -14.03 3.52 -5.70
N CYS A 343 -14.13 2.18 -5.74
CA CYS A 343 -14.77 1.42 -4.67
C CYS A 343 -14.04 1.56 -3.33
N THR A 344 -12.68 1.64 -3.36
CA THR A 344 -11.86 1.95 -2.19
C THR A 344 -12.20 3.33 -1.62
N PHE A 345 -12.31 4.33 -2.46
CA PHE A 345 -12.76 5.67 -2.07
C PHE A 345 -14.14 5.65 -1.43
N PHE A 346 -15.07 4.88 -2.01
CA PHE A 346 -16.44 4.78 -1.49
C PHE A 346 -16.47 4.17 -0.08
N TYR A 347 -15.83 3.03 0.15
CA TYR A 347 -15.91 2.38 1.45
C TYR A 347 -15.20 3.16 2.57
N GLN A 348 -14.20 3.99 2.25
CA GLN A 348 -13.48 4.80 3.24
C GLN A 348 -14.41 5.74 4.02
N PHE A 349 -15.49 6.24 3.42
CA PHE A 349 -16.46 7.07 4.14
C PHE A 349 -17.15 6.31 5.29
N ALA A 350 -17.55 5.07 5.03
CA ALA A 350 -18.15 4.22 6.06
C ALA A 350 -17.13 3.79 7.12
N VAL A 351 -15.94 3.38 6.71
CA VAL A 351 -14.84 2.96 7.59
C VAL A 351 -14.40 4.10 8.51
N ASN A 352 -14.24 5.32 8.00
CA ASN A 352 -13.89 6.47 8.84
C ASN A 352 -14.98 6.76 9.88
N TYR A 353 -16.26 6.57 9.53
CA TYR A 353 -17.37 6.69 10.48
C TYR A 353 -17.39 5.55 11.50
N GLU A 354 -16.99 4.32 11.10
CA GLU A 354 -16.82 3.19 12.03
C GLU A 354 -15.73 3.48 13.06
N PHE A 355 -14.60 4.05 12.64
CA PHE A 355 -13.52 4.47 13.55
C PHE A 355 -13.96 5.60 14.48
N PHE A 356 -14.69 6.60 13.97
CA PHE A 356 -15.23 7.68 14.80
C PHE A 356 -16.14 7.16 15.92
N ASN A 357 -16.91 6.10 15.65
CA ASN A 357 -17.78 5.46 16.63
C ASN A 357 -17.10 4.35 17.47
N GLU A 358 -15.77 4.26 17.44
CA GLU A 358 -14.99 3.27 18.19
C GLU A 358 -15.37 1.80 17.87
N LYS A 359 -15.65 1.49 16.60
CA LYS A 359 -16.09 0.16 16.14
C LYS A 359 -15.10 -0.52 15.17
N PRO A 360 -13.77 -0.54 15.45
CA PRO A 360 -12.76 -1.07 14.52
C PRO A 360 -12.93 -2.57 14.21
N LYS A 361 -13.63 -3.32 15.06
CA LYS A 361 -13.91 -4.74 14.82
C LYS A 361 -14.68 -5.00 13.53
N TYR A 362 -15.58 -4.10 13.14
CA TYR A 362 -16.35 -4.24 11.90
C TYR A 362 -15.45 -4.01 10.67
N VAL A 363 -14.50 -3.08 10.77
CA VAL A 363 -13.48 -2.88 9.73
C VAL A 363 -12.67 -4.17 9.50
N ALA A 364 -12.21 -4.81 10.59
CA ALA A 364 -11.44 -6.05 10.51
C ALA A 364 -12.27 -7.21 9.91
N ILE A 365 -13.52 -7.38 10.35
CA ILE A 365 -14.43 -8.43 9.84
C ILE A 365 -14.75 -8.18 8.37
N GLY A 366 -15.04 -6.94 7.98
CA GLY A 366 -15.34 -6.57 6.60
C GLY A 366 -14.17 -6.86 5.67
N THR A 367 -12.96 -6.45 6.06
CA THR A 367 -11.74 -6.69 5.27
C THR A 367 -11.43 -8.18 5.15
N ALA A 368 -11.57 -8.96 6.24
CA ALA A 368 -11.36 -10.41 6.20
C ALA A 368 -12.40 -11.10 5.29
N GLY A 369 -13.67 -10.71 5.37
CA GLY A 369 -14.72 -11.21 4.49
C GLY A 369 -14.44 -10.92 3.02
N ALA A 370 -14.00 -9.68 2.71
CA ALA A 370 -13.64 -9.31 1.35
C ALA A 370 -12.42 -10.09 0.85
N ALA A 371 -11.43 -10.38 1.69
CA ALA A 371 -10.27 -11.19 1.33
C ALA A 371 -10.67 -12.64 1.01
N ILE A 372 -11.54 -13.26 1.81
CA ILE A 372 -12.07 -14.60 1.56
C ILE A 372 -12.87 -14.62 0.24
N CYS A 373 -13.73 -13.62 0.04
CA CYS A 373 -14.51 -13.49 -1.20
C CYS A 373 -13.59 -13.32 -2.41
N ASN A 374 -12.53 -12.52 -2.31
CA ASN A 374 -11.55 -12.33 -3.36
C ASN A 374 -10.83 -13.63 -3.73
N ILE A 375 -10.39 -14.42 -2.75
CA ILE A 375 -9.78 -15.74 -3.00
C ILE A 375 -10.75 -16.66 -3.73
N ALA A 376 -12.02 -16.72 -3.28
CA ALA A 376 -13.04 -17.56 -3.90
C ALA A 376 -13.32 -17.14 -5.35
N LEU A 377 -13.46 -15.85 -5.60
CA LEU A 377 -13.67 -15.31 -6.94
C LEU A 377 -12.46 -15.52 -7.85
N ASN A 378 -11.24 -15.31 -7.34
CA ASN A 378 -10.02 -15.59 -8.06
C ASN A 378 -9.91 -17.06 -8.46
N ALA A 379 -10.27 -18.00 -7.57
CA ALA A 379 -10.27 -19.43 -7.86
C ALA A 379 -11.22 -19.82 -9.02
N ILE A 380 -12.31 -19.08 -9.21
CA ILE A 380 -13.28 -19.31 -10.28
C ILE A 380 -12.91 -18.56 -11.56
N MET A 381 -12.44 -17.32 -11.44
CA MET A 381 -12.32 -16.40 -12.55
C MET A 381 -10.95 -16.43 -13.22
N ILE A 382 -9.85 -16.61 -12.45
CA ILE A 382 -8.50 -16.65 -13.01
C ILE A 382 -8.32 -17.83 -14.01
N PRO A 383 -8.76 -19.07 -13.72
CA PRO A 383 -8.63 -20.17 -14.67
C PRO A 383 -9.34 -19.92 -16.00
N LYS A 384 -10.37 -19.08 -16.03
CA LYS A 384 -11.18 -18.79 -17.22
C LYS A 384 -10.68 -17.58 -18.00
N TRP A 385 -10.23 -16.54 -17.29
CA TRP A 385 -9.97 -15.21 -17.87
C TRP A 385 -8.61 -14.61 -17.50
N GLY A 386 -7.69 -15.39 -16.89
CA GLY A 386 -6.34 -14.95 -16.55
C GLY A 386 -6.33 -13.64 -15.76
N MET A 387 -5.56 -12.67 -16.21
CA MET A 387 -5.43 -11.36 -15.56
C MET A 387 -6.74 -10.56 -15.51
N TYR A 388 -7.63 -10.73 -16.50
CA TYR A 388 -8.94 -10.08 -16.47
C TYR A 388 -9.81 -10.67 -15.35
N GLY A 389 -9.72 -12.00 -15.16
CA GLY A 389 -10.39 -12.69 -14.07
C GLY A 389 -9.95 -12.16 -12.71
N ALA A 390 -8.63 -11.98 -12.52
CA ALA A 390 -8.06 -11.38 -11.31
C ALA A 390 -8.57 -9.95 -11.07
N ALA A 391 -8.56 -9.10 -12.10
CA ALA A 391 -9.02 -7.71 -11.99
C ALA A 391 -10.52 -7.61 -11.66
N ILE A 392 -11.35 -8.44 -12.30
CA ILE A 392 -12.80 -8.45 -12.06
C ILE A 392 -13.10 -9.01 -10.65
N ALA A 393 -12.43 -10.08 -10.24
CA ALA A 393 -12.56 -10.63 -8.87
C ALA A 393 -12.23 -9.57 -7.81
N THR A 394 -11.16 -8.80 -8.04
CA THR A 394 -10.77 -7.70 -7.17
C THR A 394 -11.82 -6.59 -7.16
N LEU A 395 -12.35 -6.19 -8.33
CA LEU A 395 -13.40 -5.18 -8.41
C LEU A 395 -14.67 -5.61 -7.65
N ILE A 396 -15.12 -6.83 -7.84
CA ILE A 396 -16.30 -7.36 -7.14
C ILE A 396 -16.05 -7.37 -5.62
N SER A 397 -14.88 -7.79 -5.18
CA SER A 397 -14.52 -7.85 -3.75
C SER A 397 -14.54 -6.47 -3.09
N TYR A 398 -13.98 -5.44 -3.75
CA TYR A 398 -14.00 -4.08 -3.23
C TYR A 398 -15.39 -3.43 -3.33
N ALA A 399 -16.18 -3.76 -4.35
CA ALA A 399 -17.57 -3.33 -4.43
C ALA A 399 -18.43 -3.94 -3.29
N LEU A 400 -18.26 -5.25 -3.03
CA LEU A 400 -18.90 -5.92 -1.90
C LEU A 400 -18.46 -5.33 -0.56
N LEU A 401 -17.17 -5.01 -0.41
CA LEU A 401 -16.64 -4.34 0.78
C LEU A 401 -17.32 -2.98 1.00
N ALA A 402 -17.49 -2.18 -0.05
CA ALA A 402 -18.17 -0.89 0.00
C ALA A 402 -19.66 -1.04 0.39
N VAL A 403 -20.35 -2.01 -0.19
CA VAL A 403 -21.74 -2.32 0.16
C VAL A 403 -21.87 -2.81 1.60
N LEU A 404 -20.97 -3.70 2.04
CA LEU A 404 -20.98 -4.28 3.39
C LEU A 404 -20.82 -3.19 4.45
N HIS A 405 -19.78 -2.36 4.37
CA HIS A 405 -19.55 -1.28 5.34
C HIS A 405 -20.69 -0.26 5.34
N THR A 406 -21.18 0.10 4.15
CA THR A 406 -22.34 0.99 4.03
C THR A 406 -23.60 0.41 4.70
N THR A 407 -23.83 -0.91 4.56
CA THR A 407 -24.97 -1.59 5.16
C THR A 407 -24.80 -1.70 6.67
N ILE A 408 -23.63 -2.08 7.16
CA ILE A 408 -23.31 -2.16 8.60
C ILE A 408 -23.61 -0.82 9.27
N VAL A 409 -23.08 0.28 8.73
CA VAL A 409 -23.27 1.62 9.30
C VAL A 409 -24.74 2.03 9.30
N LYS A 410 -25.52 1.70 8.25
CA LYS A 410 -26.97 1.97 8.19
C LYS A 410 -27.78 1.13 9.17
N MET A 411 -27.35 -0.10 9.43
CA MET A 411 -28.03 -1.00 10.39
C MET A 411 -27.78 -0.61 11.84
N TRP A 412 -26.78 0.19 12.13
CA TRP A 412 -26.56 0.70 13.47
C TRP A 412 -27.67 1.68 13.83
N LYS A 413 -28.62 1.22 14.63
CA LYS A 413 -29.78 1.99 15.12
C LYS A 413 -29.40 3.16 16.02
N LEU A 414 -28.11 3.42 16.23
CA LEU A 414 -27.62 4.36 17.25
C LEU A 414 -27.78 5.84 16.85
N LYS A 415 -27.65 6.19 15.58
CA LYS A 415 -27.97 7.51 14.99
C LYS A 415 -28.09 7.35 13.47
N LYS A 416 -28.93 8.16 12.83
CA LYS A 416 -29.04 8.24 11.38
C LYS A 416 -27.66 8.53 10.78
N TYR A 417 -27.16 7.66 9.87
CA TYR A 417 -25.90 7.89 9.18
C TYR A 417 -25.94 9.24 8.46
N PRO A 418 -25.03 10.17 8.79
CA PRO A 418 -25.19 11.57 8.41
C PRO A 418 -24.75 11.87 6.98
N LEU A 419 -23.97 10.97 6.34
CA LEU A 419 -23.41 11.23 5.03
C LEU A 419 -24.38 10.88 3.90
N SER A 420 -24.53 11.77 2.93
CA SER A 420 -25.30 11.52 1.72
C SER A 420 -24.48 10.70 0.73
N TYR A 421 -25.00 9.56 0.30
CA TYR A 421 -24.39 8.75 -0.74
C TYR A 421 -24.64 9.26 -2.17
N LYS A 422 -25.58 10.18 -2.34
CA LYS A 422 -25.96 10.70 -3.67
C LYS A 422 -24.75 11.26 -4.46
N PRO A 423 -23.87 12.12 -3.91
CA PRO A 423 -22.71 12.59 -4.62
C PRO A 423 -21.76 11.44 -5.03
N ILE A 424 -21.56 10.47 -4.13
CA ILE A 424 -20.64 9.33 -4.37
C ILE A 424 -21.15 8.44 -5.50
N LEU A 425 -22.44 8.17 -5.53
CA LEU A 425 -23.07 7.38 -6.59
C LEU A 425 -23.06 8.12 -7.94
N ILE A 426 -23.29 9.43 -7.95
CA ILE A 426 -23.13 10.25 -9.16
C ILE A 426 -21.69 10.18 -9.66
N GLY A 427 -20.71 10.33 -8.77
CA GLY A 427 -19.29 10.21 -9.13
C GLY A 427 -18.95 8.83 -9.68
N LEU A 428 -19.49 7.74 -9.09
CA LEU A 428 -19.31 6.38 -9.61
C LEU A 428 -19.87 6.24 -11.03
N ILE A 429 -21.06 6.76 -11.29
CA ILE A 429 -21.67 6.76 -12.63
C ILE A 429 -20.77 7.50 -13.63
N LEU A 430 -20.24 8.67 -13.24
CA LEU A 430 -19.33 9.44 -14.09
C LEU A 430 -18.04 8.68 -14.39
N VAL A 431 -17.45 8.00 -13.38
CA VAL A 431 -16.26 7.16 -13.60
C VAL A 431 -16.57 5.98 -14.51
N ILE A 432 -17.74 5.33 -14.37
CA ILE A 432 -18.19 4.25 -15.29
C ILE A 432 -18.31 4.80 -16.73
N ILE A 433 -18.90 5.97 -16.90
CA ILE A 433 -18.96 6.63 -18.22
C ILE A 433 -17.53 6.91 -18.74
N GLY A 434 -16.63 7.38 -17.88
CA GLY A 434 -15.22 7.55 -18.21
C GLY A 434 -14.51 6.26 -18.62
N CYS A 435 -14.83 5.13 -17.96
CA CYS A 435 -14.33 3.80 -18.35
C CYS A 435 -14.83 3.37 -19.72
N VAL A 436 -16.09 3.63 -20.06
CA VAL A 436 -16.65 3.38 -21.39
C VAL A 436 -15.97 4.29 -22.43
N ALA A 437 -15.82 5.58 -22.12
CA ALA A 437 -15.13 6.53 -22.99
C ALA A 437 -13.66 6.12 -23.24
N TYR A 438 -12.96 5.60 -22.23
CA TYR A 438 -11.60 5.06 -22.38
C TYR A 438 -11.47 4.01 -23.48
N VAL A 439 -12.49 3.16 -23.63
CA VAL A 439 -12.51 2.11 -24.67
C VAL A 439 -12.82 2.71 -26.03
N PHE A 440 -13.92 3.48 -26.14
CA PHE A 440 -14.40 4.00 -27.42
C PHE A 440 -13.54 5.15 -27.98
N MET A 441 -12.90 5.93 -27.13
CA MET A 441 -12.06 7.06 -27.54
C MET A 441 -10.57 6.68 -27.64
N ALA A 442 -10.26 5.39 -27.79
CA ALA A 442 -8.90 4.89 -27.80
C ALA A 442 -7.98 5.62 -28.78
N GLU A 443 -8.44 5.85 -29.99
CA GLU A 443 -7.69 6.49 -31.08
C GLU A 443 -7.86 8.02 -31.13
N MET A 444 -8.74 8.60 -30.31
CA MET A 444 -9.08 10.03 -30.31
C MET A 444 -8.14 10.85 -29.40
N ILE A 445 -6.83 10.78 -29.65
CA ILE A 445 -5.80 11.38 -28.76
C ILE A 445 -6.09 12.85 -28.49
N LEU A 446 -6.30 13.67 -29.52
CA LEU A 446 -6.49 15.11 -29.37
C LEU A 446 -7.72 15.44 -28.50
N ILE A 447 -8.84 14.74 -28.74
CA ILE A 447 -10.08 14.96 -27.98
C ILE A 447 -9.86 14.62 -26.51
N ARG A 448 -9.21 13.48 -26.21
CA ARG A 448 -8.91 13.06 -24.83
C ARG A 448 -8.03 14.08 -24.10
N TRP A 449 -6.99 14.61 -24.75
CA TRP A 449 -6.12 15.63 -24.16
C TRP A 449 -6.86 16.94 -23.92
N VAL A 450 -7.67 17.39 -24.88
CA VAL A 450 -8.50 18.60 -24.71
C VAL A 450 -9.46 18.43 -23.54
N MET A 451 -10.15 17.29 -23.45
CA MET A 451 -11.05 17.00 -22.35
C MET A 451 -10.32 16.95 -21.00
N ALA A 452 -9.14 16.34 -20.94
CA ALA A 452 -8.34 16.28 -19.71
C ALA A 452 -7.89 17.67 -19.25
N ILE A 453 -7.46 18.54 -20.19
CA ILE A 453 -7.08 19.94 -19.90
C ILE A 453 -8.29 20.71 -19.40
N LEU A 454 -9.44 20.60 -20.05
CA LEU A 454 -10.68 21.27 -19.63
C LEU A 454 -11.13 20.82 -18.24
N LEU A 455 -11.04 19.52 -17.94
CA LEU A 455 -11.31 18.98 -16.60
C LEU A 455 -10.33 19.52 -15.55
N GLY A 456 -9.05 19.62 -15.91
CA GLY A 456 -8.03 20.20 -15.04
C GLY A 456 -8.28 21.68 -14.74
N ILE A 457 -8.58 22.48 -15.77
CA ILE A 457 -8.94 23.90 -15.63
C ILE A 457 -10.19 24.03 -14.76
N TYR A 458 -11.23 23.24 -15.04
CA TYR A 458 -12.46 23.23 -14.25
C TYR A 458 -12.18 22.97 -12.78
N LEU A 459 -11.36 21.94 -12.47
CA LEU A 459 -11.02 21.59 -11.09
C LEU A 459 -10.28 22.73 -10.38
N VAL A 460 -9.27 23.31 -11.04
CA VAL A 460 -8.50 24.43 -10.47
C VAL A 460 -9.40 25.66 -10.23
N MET A 461 -10.24 26.03 -11.20
CA MET A 461 -11.18 27.15 -11.07
C MET A 461 -12.20 26.90 -9.94
N ASP A 462 -12.68 25.69 -9.82
CA ASP A 462 -13.67 25.34 -8.80
C ASP A 462 -13.06 25.39 -7.38
N VAL A 463 -11.87 24.82 -7.18
CA VAL A 463 -11.12 24.91 -5.91
C VAL A 463 -10.78 26.37 -5.57
N TYR A 464 -10.34 27.15 -6.57
CA TYR A 464 -10.05 28.59 -6.39
C TYR A 464 -11.27 29.39 -5.96
N LYS A 465 -12.44 29.17 -6.60
CA LYS A 465 -13.70 29.83 -6.24
C LYS A 465 -14.18 29.46 -4.83
N ARG A 466 -14.01 28.22 -4.44
CA ARG A 466 -14.42 27.74 -3.10
C ARG A 466 -13.47 28.21 -2.00
N LYS A 467 -12.23 28.57 -2.31
CA LYS A 467 -11.14 28.87 -1.36
C LYS A 467 -10.86 27.74 -0.36
N THR A 468 -11.29 26.53 -0.66
CA THR A 468 -11.10 25.32 0.16
C THR A 468 -11.04 24.10 -0.74
N ILE A 469 -10.29 23.09 -0.31
CA ILE A 469 -10.21 21.78 -0.99
C ILE A 469 -11.49 21.00 -0.71
N PHE A 470 -11.95 20.99 0.54
CA PHE A 470 -13.15 20.28 0.99
C PHE A 470 -14.35 21.21 1.24
#